data_9f748080a27cbcefbad86c75ade08694
#
_entry.id   9f748080a27cbcefbad86c75ade08694
#
_cell.length_a   1.000
_cell.length_b   1.000
_cell.length_c   1.000
_cell.angle_alpha   90.00
_cell.angle_beta   90.00
_cell.angle_gamma   90.00
#
_symmetry.space_group_name_H-M   'P 1'
#
loop_
_entity.id
_entity.type
_entity.pdbx_description
1 polymer ?
#
loop_
_entity_poly.entity_id
_entity_poly.type
_entity_poly.pdbx_seq_one_letter_code
_entity_poly.pdbx_strand_id
1 'polypeptide(L)'
;MGMGPVVSKNVKVDDLSLEQLKGIFSGQITNWKEVGGDDAKIVVLNRKAGSGTRATFEAAVFGDEAVDFKGDAELDKSGDVQTQMGSTDNAISYLDFSHFDDSKFNAIKVEGVEPKSANVTDDSFKIWATEHMYCSKDADEATKAFLEFMLSDDVQGKLVEEQGFIPVSAMKVVKDASGKVSAK
;
A
#
# COMPACT_ATOMS: atom_id res chain seq x y z
N MET A 1 -3.52 7.72 2.22
CA MET A 1 -3.63 6.26 2.22
C MET A 1 -2.27 5.65 2.55
N GLY A 2 -2.15 4.83 3.61
CA GLY A 2 -1.00 3.97 3.85
C GLY A 2 -1.26 2.59 3.25
N MET A 3 -0.23 1.93 2.74
CA MET A 3 -0.32 0.56 2.26
C MET A 3 0.95 -0.21 2.61
N GLY A 4 0.86 -1.53 2.65
CA GLY A 4 2.02 -2.34 2.98
C GLY A 4 1.98 -3.72 2.36
N PRO A 5 3.13 -4.41 2.37
CA PRO A 5 3.20 -5.79 1.94
C PRO A 5 2.45 -6.70 2.91
N VAL A 6 1.80 -7.69 2.34
CA VAL A 6 1.07 -8.74 3.06
C VAL A 6 1.56 -10.11 2.58
N VAL A 7 1.71 -11.04 3.51
CA VAL A 7 2.17 -12.40 3.22
C VAL A 7 1.20 -13.44 3.74
N SER A 8 1.14 -14.61 3.11
CA SER A 8 0.31 -15.73 3.54
C SER A 8 0.65 -16.16 4.97
N LYS A 9 -0.31 -16.73 5.69
CA LYS A 9 -0.16 -17.15 7.09
C LYS A 9 0.98 -18.15 7.34
N ASN A 10 1.33 -18.95 6.35
CA ASN A 10 2.41 -19.93 6.45
C ASN A 10 3.82 -19.32 6.21
N VAL A 11 3.92 -18.07 5.77
CA VAL A 11 5.20 -17.37 5.58
C VAL A 11 5.71 -16.85 6.92
N LYS A 12 6.99 -17.14 7.24
CA LYS A 12 7.62 -16.78 8.52
C LYS A 12 8.43 -15.48 8.47
N VAL A 13 8.48 -14.84 7.30
CA VAL A 13 9.13 -13.51 7.14
C VAL A 13 8.18 -12.45 7.66
N ASP A 14 8.65 -11.60 8.58
CA ASP A 14 7.88 -10.53 9.22
C ASP A 14 8.42 -9.11 8.94
N ASP A 15 9.53 -9.02 8.19
CA ASP A 15 10.15 -7.76 7.78
C ASP A 15 10.88 -7.94 6.44
N LEU A 16 10.76 -6.96 5.56
CA LEU A 16 11.49 -6.89 4.30
C LEU A 16 12.02 -5.48 4.07
N SER A 17 13.23 -5.38 3.52
CA SER A 17 13.73 -4.10 3.03
C SER A 17 13.05 -3.71 1.72
N LEU A 18 13.10 -2.42 1.35
CA LEU A 18 12.63 -1.96 0.04
C LEU A 18 13.37 -2.67 -1.11
N GLU A 19 14.67 -2.92 -0.96
CA GLU A 19 15.46 -3.66 -1.95
C GLU A 19 15.01 -5.13 -2.08
N GLN A 20 14.66 -5.79 -0.96
CA GLN A 20 14.10 -7.14 -1.01
C GLN A 20 12.72 -7.16 -1.66
N LEU A 21 11.84 -6.20 -1.34
CA LEU A 21 10.56 -6.04 -2.03
C LEU A 21 10.76 -5.83 -3.53
N LYS A 22 11.68 -4.95 -3.91
CA LYS A 22 12.06 -4.73 -5.31
C LYS A 22 12.53 -6.01 -5.98
N GLY A 23 13.42 -6.77 -5.32
CA GLY A 23 13.92 -8.05 -5.82
C GLY A 23 12.81 -9.08 -6.02
N ILE A 24 11.87 -9.19 -5.09
CA ILE A 24 10.73 -10.12 -5.18
C ILE A 24 9.81 -9.73 -6.34
N PHE A 25 9.35 -8.49 -6.38
CA PHE A 25 8.39 -8.06 -7.39
C PHE A 25 9.00 -7.88 -8.80
N SER A 26 10.31 -7.76 -8.92
CA SER A 26 11.04 -7.85 -10.22
C SER A 26 11.35 -9.29 -10.65
N GLY A 27 11.16 -10.28 -9.76
CA GLY A 27 11.46 -11.67 -10.00
C GLY A 27 12.95 -12.04 -9.89
N GLN A 28 13.75 -11.18 -9.25
CA GLN A 28 15.16 -11.47 -8.93
C GLN A 28 15.28 -12.36 -7.69
N ILE A 29 14.39 -12.19 -6.70
CA ILE A 29 14.25 -13.03 -5.52
C ILE A 29 13.00 -13.88 -5.71
N THR A 30 13.15 -15.19 -5.74
CA THR A 30 12.07 -16.13 -6.09
C THR A 30 11.80 -17.18 -5.02
N ASN A 31 12.60 -17.21 -3.97
CA ASN A 31 12.47 -18.16 -2.88
C ASN A 31 12.55 -17.44 -1.52
N TRP A 32 11.65 -17.78 -0.61
CA TRP A 32 11.60 -17.17 0.71
C TRP A 32 12.89 -17.33 1.52
N LYS A 33 13.68 -18.40 1.29
CA LYS A 33 14.99 -18.58 1.97
C LYS A 33 15.99 -17.47 1.68
N GLU A 34 15.86 -16.79 0.53
CA GLU A 34 16.76 -15.70 0.13
C GLU A 34 16.56 -14.46 1.00
N VAL A 35 15.42 -14.39 1.70
CA VAL A 35 15.05 -13.30 2.62
C VAL A 35 14.82 -13.79 4.06
N GLY A 36 15.36 -14.95 4.41
CA GLY A 36 15.34 -15.49 5.78
C GLY A 36 14.13 -16.36 6.13
N GLY A 37 13.29 -16.68 5.17
CA GLY A 37 12.15 -17.59 5.32
C GLY A 37 12.50 -19.07 5.06
N ASP A 38 11.46 -19.89 4.95
CA ASP A 38 11.59 -21.31 4.62
C ASP A 38 12.02 -21.52 3.14
N ASP A 39 12.54 -22.69 2.80
CA ASP A 39 12.88 -23.05 1.41
C ASP A 39 11.58 -23.33 0.62
N ALA A 40 10.95 -22.27 0.14
CA ALA A 40 9.70 -22.31 -0.61
C ALA A 40 9.68 -21.23 -1.69
N LYS A 41 9.13 -21.56 -2.86
CA LYS A 41 8.94 -20.59 -3.95
C LYS A 41 8.00 -19.48 -3.48
N ILE A 42 8.36 -18.23 -3.76
CA ILE A 42 7.48 -17.07 -3.57
C ILE A 42 6.41 -17.06 -4.67
N VAL A 43 5.16 -16.88 -4.28
CA VAL A 43 4.02 -16.65 -5.19
C VAL A 43 3.65 -15.18 -5.13
N VAL A 44 3.89 -14.44 -6.21
CA VAL A 44 3.61 -13.01 -6.26
C VAL A 44 2.20 -12.77 -6.81
N LEU A 45 1.31 -12.24 -5.97
CA LEU A 45 -0.03 -11.82 -6.36
C LEU A 45 -0.01 -10.31 -6.62
N ASN A 46 -0.02 -9.92 -7.88
CA ASN A 46 0.07 -8.52 -8.28
C ASN A 46 -1.31 -7.93 -8.62
N ARG A 47 -1.39 -6.63 -8.70
CA ARG A 47 -2.56 -5.91 -9.22
C ARG A 47 -2.38 -5.67 -10.72
N LYS A 48 -3.48 -5.61 -11.46
CA LYS A 48 -3.48 -5.25 -12.89
C LYS A 48 -2.93 -3.85 -13.12
N ALA A 49 -2.36 -3.64 -14.29
CA ALA A 49 -1.99 -2.30 -14.76
C ALA A 49 -3.19 -1.34 -14.69
N GLY A 50 -2.95 -0.09 -14.31
CA GLY A 50 -3.99 0.92 -14.07
C GLY A 50 -4.57 0.92 -12.65
N SER A 51 -4.18 0.00 -11.78
CA SER A 51 -4.50 0.06 -10.35
C SER A 51 -3.74 1.20 -9.67
N GLY A 52 -4.45 2.12 -8.99
CA GLY A 52 -3.83 3.17 -8.19
C GLY A 52 -2.98 2.62 -7.04
N THR A 53 -3.44 1.52 -6.40
CA THR A 53 -2.68 0.79 -5.36
C THR A 53 -1.35 0.27 -5.92
N ARG A 54 -1.37 -0.32 -7.13
CA ARG A 54 -0.15 -0.77 -7.82
C ARG A 54 0.78 0.40 -8.11
N ALA A 55 0.27 1.47 -8.69
CA ALA A 55 1.08 2.65 -9.03
C ALA A 55 1.76 3.26 -7.78
N THR A 56 1.04 3.34 -6.65
CA THR A 56 1.60 3.83 -5.38
C THR A 56 2.68 2.90 -4.84
N PHE A 57 2.47 1.58 -4.90
CA PHE A 57 3.46 0.59 -4.47
C PHE A 57 4.70 0.62 -5.36
N GLU A 58 4.52 0.65 -6.69
CA GLU A 58 5.62 0.77 -7.65
C GLU A 58 6.46 2.03 -7.39
N ALA A 59 5.82 3.18 -7.23
CA ALA A 59 6.51 4.43 -6.96
C ALA A 59 7.32 4.40 -5.66
N ALA A 60 6.80 3.74 -4.61
CA ALA A 60 7.48 3.64 -3.33
C ALA A 60 8.65 2.64 -3.32
N VAL A 61 8.53 1.52 -4.06
CA VAL A 61 9.50 0.42 -4.05
C VAL A 61 10.53 0.56 -5.16
N PHE A 62 10.12 1.01 -6.35
CA PHE A 62 11.01 1.13 -7.51
C PHE A 62 11.47 2.56 -7.78
N GLY A 63 10.77 3.57 -7.23
CA GLY A 63 11.04 4.97 -7.56
C GLY A 63 10.82 5.22 -9.06
N ASP A 64 11.79 5.88 -9.69
CA ASP A 64 11.77 6.19 -11.13
C ASP A 64 12.35 5.06 -12.00
N GLU A 65 12.73 3.92 -11.41
CA GLU A 65 13.32 2.82 -12.16
C GLU A 65 12.27 2.09 -12.98
N ALA A 66 12.54 1.89 -14.27
CA ALA A 66 11.73 1.04 -15.13
C ALA A 66 11.99 -0.44 -14.79
N VAL A 67 11.12 -1.03 -13.99
CA VAL A 67 11.19 -2.44 -13.61
C VAL A 67 10.04 -3.20 -14.24
N ASP A 68 10.34 -4.39 -14.76
CA ASP A 68 9.32 -5.34 -15.20
C ASP A 68 8.67 -5.98 -13.95
N PHE A 69 7.53 -5.44 -13.56
CA PHE A 69 6.83 -5.80 -12.33
C PHE A 69 6.15 -7.16 -12.46
N LYS A 70 6.79 -8.19 -11.96
CA LYS A 70 6.36 -9.59 -12.10
C LYS A 70 5.17 -9.94 -11.20
N GLY A 71 4.44 -10.96 -11.61
CA GLY A 71 3.40 -11.59 -10.81
C GLY A 71 3.09 -12.99 -11.34
N ASP A 72 2.85 -13.94 -10.45
CA ASP A 72 2.30 -15.26 -10.81
C ASP A 72 0.80 -15.14 -11.15
N ALA A 73 0.11 -14.13 -10.60
CA ALA A 73 -1.26 -13.75 -10.94
C ALA A 73 -1.45 -12.24 -10.91
N GLU A 74 -2.34 -11.73 -11.76
CA GLU A 74 -2.78 -10.33 -11.77
C GLU A 74 -4.25 -10.22 -11.36
N LEU A 75 -4.51 -9.44 -10.31
CA LEU A 75 -5.82 -9.29 -9.67
C LEU A 75 -6.40 -7.89 -9.89
N ASP A 76 -7.70 -7.81 -10.09
CA ASP A 76 -8.38 -6.58 -10.50
C ASP A 76 -8.65 -5.65 -9.32
N LYS A 77 -9.11 -6.20 -8.19
CA LYS A 77 -9.56 -5.43 -7.01
C LYS A 77 -8.82 -5.85 -5.75
N SER A 78 -8.76 -4.95 -4.75
CA SER A 78 -8.19 -5.26 -3.43
C SER A 78 -8.90 -6.42 -2.73
N GLY A 79 -10.23 -6.55 -2.90
CA GLY A 79 -10.99 -7.70 -2.38
C GLY A 79 -10.61 -9.04 -3.02
N ASP A 80 -10.20 -9.04 -4.30
CA ASP A 80 -9.69 -10.25 -4.95
C ASP A 80 -8.33 -10.64 -4.34
N VAL A 81 -7.48 -9.66 -4.05
CA VAL A 81 -6.20 -9.88 -3.34
C VAL A 81 -6.45 -10.49 -1.96
N GLN A 82 -7.36 -9.92 -1.16
CA GLN A 82 -7.72 -10.48 0.16
C GLN A 82 -8.17 -11.94 0.06
N THR A 83 -8.99 -12.27 -0.94
CA THR A 83 -9.49 -13.62 -1.15
C THR A 83 -8.38 -14.58 -1.54
N GLN A 84 -7.52 -14.20 -2.48
CA GLN A 84 -6.41 -15.03 -2.95
C GLN A 84 -5.34 -15.21 -1.87
N MET A 85 -5.00 -14.15 -1.12
CA MET A 85 -4.05 -14.24 0.00
C MET A 85 -4.51 -15.23 1.08
N GLY A 86 -5.84 -15.32 1.33
CA GLY A 86 -6.40 -16.26 2.29
C GLY A 86 -6.39 -17.73 1.83
N SER A 87 -6.12 -18.01 0.55
CA SER A 87 -6.19 -19.35 -0.04
C SER A 87 -4.90 -19.80 -0.76
N THR A 88 -3.89 -18.94 -0.84
CA THR A 88 -2.64 -19.23 -1.54
C THR A 88 -1.48 -19.29 -0.55
N ASP A 89 -0.81 -20.41 -0.44
CA ASP A 89 0.39 -20.57 0.37
C ASP A 89 1.60 -19.87 -0.25
N ASN A 90 2.53 -19.42 0.59
CA ASN A 90 3.79 -18.79 0.21
C ASN A 90 3.61 -17.51 -0.65
N ALA A 91 2.43 -16.90 -0.59
CA ALA A 91 2.15 -15.71 -1.37
C ALA A 91 2.62 -14.42 -0.69
N ILE A 92 2.92 -13.43 -1.55
CA ILE A 92 3.11 -12.04 -1.20
C ILE A 92 2.26 -11.16 -2.11
N SER A 93 1.70 -10.11 -1.54
CA SER A 93 1.01 -9.04 -2.24
C SER A 93 1.17 -7.73 -1.46
N TYR A 94 0.39 -6.72 -1.83
CA TYR A 94 0.30 -5.44 -1.12
C TYR A 94 -1.15 -4.97 -1.10
N LEU A 95 -1.54 -4.34 0.01
CA LEU A 95 -2.88 -3.80 0.23
C LEU A 95 -2.77 -2.46 0.97
N ASP A 96 -3.75 -1.59 0.80
CA ASP A 96 -3.94 -0.47 1.70
C ASP A 96 -4.44 -0.95 3.08
N PHE A 97 -4.20 -0.14 4.11
CA PHE A 97 -4.48 -0.54 5.49
C PHE A 97 -5.95 -0.84 5.76
N SER A 98 -6.88 -0.23 4.99
CA SER A 98 -8.31 -0.47 5.13
C SER A 98 -8.72 -1.90 4.73
N HIS A 99 -7.85 -2.59 4.00
CA HIS A 99 -8.05 -3.97 3.56
C HIS A 99 -7.24 -4.99 4.35
N PHE A 100 -6.55 -4.60 5.44
CA PHE A 100 -5.85 -5.56 6.27
C PHE A 100 -6.82 -6.47 7.03
N ASP A 101 -6.56 -7.76 6.99
CA ASP A 101 -7.38 -8.80 7.61
C ASP A 101 -6.47 -9.88 8.20
N ASP A 102 -6.15 -9.72 9.48
CA ASP A 102 -5.27 -10.64 10.22
C ASP A 102 -5.81 -12.07 10.31
N SER A 103 -7.06 -12.32 9.96
CA SER A 103 -7.58 -13.69 9.87
C SER A 103 -7.12 -14.42 8.62
N LYS A 104 -6.73 -13.70 7.56
CA LYS A 104 -6.40 -14.27 6.25
C LYS A 104 -4.91 -14.26 5.91
N PHE A 105 -4.19 -13.21 6.32
CA PHE A 105 -2.78 -12.99 5.98
C PHE A 105 -2.06 -12.21 7.09
N ASN A 106 -0.77 -12.03 6.98
CA ASN A 106 0.00 -11.18 7.88
C ASN A 106 0.48 -9.95 7.13
N ALA A 107 0.23 -8.76 7.67
CA ALA A 107 0.92 -7.55 7.26
C ALA A 107 2.32 -7.57 7.88
N ILE A 108 3.35 -7.23 7.10
CA ILE A 108 4.74 -7.29 7.54
C ILE A 108 5.39 -5.91 7.55
N LYS A 109 6.46 -5.78 8.33
CA LYS A 109 7.26 -4.56 8.42
C LYS A 109 7.99 -4.28 7.11
N VAL A 110 8.35 -3.03 6.93
CA VAL A 110 9.28 -2.58 5.88
C VAL A 110 10.37 -1.78 6.54
N GLU A 111 11.65 -2.16 6.35
CA GLU A 111 12.81 -1.53 6.98
C GLU A 111 12.69 -1.48 8.53
N GLY A 112 12.13 -2.52 9.13
CA GLY A 112 11.89 -2.59 10.57
C GLY A 112 10.68 -1.80 11.07
N VAL A 113 9.97 -1.08 10.20
CA VAL A 113 8.83 -0.20 10.56
C VAL A 113 7.50 -0.90 10.28
N GLU A 114 6.61 -0.91 11.26
CA GLU A 114 5.27 -1.50 11.12
C GLU A 114 4.36 -0.67 10.20
N PRO A 115 3.54 -1.32 9.35
CA PRO A 115 2.55 -0.65 8.51
C PRO A 115 1.36 -0.17 9.35
N LYS A 116 1.52 0.96 10.03
CA LYS A 116 0.52 1.59 10.90
C LYS A 116 0.35 3.06 10.54
N SER A 117 -0.87 3.58 10.69
CA SER A 117 -1.20 4.98 10.42
C SER A 117 -0.26 5.96 11.12
N ALA A 118 0.09 5.71 12.39
CA ALA A 118 1.00 6.56 13.14
C ALA A 118 2.38 6.73 12.46
N ASN A 119 2.91 5.65 11.86
CA ASN A 119 4.21 5.64 11.18
C ASN A 119 4.15 6.28 9.78
N VAL A 120 2.96 6.38 9.19
CA VAL A 120 2.73 7.13 7.95
C VAL A 120 2.68 8.63 8.22
N THR A 121 2.10 9.04 9.34
CA THR A 121 1.90 10.49 9.64
C THR A 121 3.20 11.27 9.73
N ASP A 122 4.31 10.63 10.10
CA ASP A 122 5.65 11.24 10.23
C ASP A 122 6.66 10.73 9.19
N ASP A 123 6.18 9.98 8.18
CA ASP A 123 6.98 9.38 7.11
C ASP A 123 8.02 8.35 7.59
N SER A 124 7.91 7.79 8.78
CA SER A 124 8.77 6.67 9.19
C SER A 124 8.46 5.41 8.36
N PHE A 125 7.19 5.16 8.01
CA PHE A 125 6.79 4.14 7.04
C PHE A 125 6.63 4.75 5.64
N LYS A 126 7.33 4.22 4.64
CA LYS A 126 7.56 4.89 3.35
C LYS A 126 6.51 4.63 2.27
N ILE A 127 5.67 3.58 2.40
CA ILE A 127 4.72 3.20 1.36
C ILE A 127 3.37 3.86 1.62
N TRP A 128 3.19 5.07 1.11
CA TRP A 128 1.95 5.83 1.24
C TRP A 128 1.79 6.87 0.14
N ALA A 129 0.55 7.28 -0.10
CA ALA A 129 0.21 8.40 -0.98
C ALA A 129 -0.94 9.24 -0.40
N THR A 130 -1.04 10.48 -0.86
CA THR A 130 -2.21 11.33 -0.65
C THR A 130 -3.28 10.97 -1.67
N GLU A 131 -4.51 10.74 -1.22
CA GLU A 131 -5.67 10.64 -2.09
C GLU A 131 -6.10 12.03 -2.55
N HIS A 132 -6.35 12.19 -3.84
CA HIS A 132 -6.78 13.46 -4.42
C HIS A 132 -8.13 13.29 -5.10
N MET A 133 -9.02 14.23 -4.82
CA MET A 133 -10.28 14.38 -5.56
C MET A 133 -10.12 15.48 -6.61
N TYR A 134 -10.61 15.21 -7.80
CA TYR A 134 -10.57 16.15 -8.93
C TYR A 134 -11.98 16.44 -9.43
N CYS A 135 -12.24 17.70 -9.77
CA CYS A 135 -13.46 18.10 -10.45
C CYS A 135 -13.14 18.98 -11.67
N SER A 136 -14.11 19.13 -12.58
CA SER A 136 -14.01 20.11 -13.66
C SER A 136 -13.88 21.53 -13.09
N LYS A 137 -13.23 22.42 -13.83
CA LYS A 137 -13.19 23.86 -13.52
C LYS A 137 -14.58 24.49 -13.46
N ASP A 138 -15.51 23.95 -14.26
CA ASP A 138 -16.89 24.40 -14.35
C ASP A 138 -17.84 23.53 -13.50
N ALA A 139 -17.31 22.85 -12.48
CA ALA A 139 -18.11 22.04 -11.56
C ALA A 139 -19.21 22.91 -10.92
N ASP A 140 -20.38 22.33 -10.77
CA ASP A 140 -21.52 23.00 -10.12
C ASP A 140 -21.30 23.19 -8.60
N GLU A 141 -22.14 23.99 -7.98
CA GLU A 141 -22.06 24.31 -6.55
C GLU A 141 -22.23 23.06 -5.66
N ALA A 142 -23.03 22.08 -6.10
CA ALA A 142 -23.21 20.83 -5.35
C ALA A 142 -21.91 19.99 -5.33
N THR A 143 -21.23 19.89 -6.47
CA THR A 143 -19.92 19.21 -6.57
C THR A 143 -18.87 19.90 -5.70
N LYS A 144 -18.80 21.24 -5.71
CA LYS A 144 -17.86 21.99 -4.87
C LYS A 144 -18.17 21.80 -3.39
N ALA A 145 -19.45 21.92 -3.00
CA ALA A 145 -19.89 21.69 -1.62
C ALA A 145 -19.57 20.27 -1.13
N PHE A 146 -19.68 19.25 -2.00
CA PHE A 146 -19.28 17.89 -1.67
C PHE A 146 -17.77 17.78 -1.39
N LEU A 147 -16.93 18.43 -2.21
CA LEU A 147 -15.48 18.42 -1.99
C LEU A 147 -15.10 19.13 -0.67
N GLU A 148 -15.75 20.25 -0.36
CA GLU A 148 -15.58 20.94 0.92
C GLU A 148 -16.03 20.08 2.10
N PHE A 149 -17.18 19.41 1.97
CA PHE A 149 -17.68 18.47 2.99
C PHE A 149 -16.69 17.33 3.24
N MET A 150 -16.07 16.77 2.20
CA MET A 150 -15.08 15.72 2.35
C MET A 150 -13.82 16.17 3.12
N LEU A 151 -13.55 17.46 3.18
CA LEU A 151 -12.45 18.05 3.96
C LEU A 151 -12.89 18.56 5.34
N SER A 152 -14.17 18.47 5.69
CA SER A 152 -14.70 18.91 6.97
C SER A 152 -14.24 18.03 8.13
N ASP A 153 -14.29 18.56 9.35
CA ASP A 153 -13.96 17.83 10.58
C ASP A 153 -14.88 16.60 10.79
N ASP A 154 -16.16 16.69 10.38
CA ASP A 154 -17.11 15.58 10.46
C ASP A 154 -16.63 14.36 9.64
N VAL A 155 -16.04 14.59 8.47
CA VAL A 155 -15.50 13.53 7.62
C VAL A 155 -14.09 13.15 8.04
N GLN A 156 -13.19 14.12 8.14
CA GLN A 156 -11.76 13.89 8.40
C GLN A 156 -11.51 13.42 9.85
N GLY A 157 -12.24 13.95 10.82
CA GLY A 157 -12.03 13.64 12.23
C GLY A 157 -12.60 12.30 12.69
N LYS A 158 -13.45 11.66 11.88
CA LYS A 158 -14.11 10.40 12.28
C LYS A 158 -14.22 9.40 11.14
N LEU A 159 -14.96 9.73 10.08
CA LEU A 159 -15.31 8.77 9.04
C LEU A 159 -14.06 8.23 8.29
N VAL A 160 -13.07 9.08 8.06
CA VAL A 160 -11.82 8.71 7.39
C VAL A 160 -11.05 7.66 8.19
N GLU A 161 -10.95 7.84 9.52
CA GLU A 161 -10.28 6.88 10.40
C GLU A 161 -11.07 5.57 10.54
N GLU A 162 -12.40 5.65 10.68
CA GLU A 162 -13.27 4.46 10.75
C GLU A 162 -13.17 3.58 9.50
N GLN A 163 -12.85 4.17 8.34
CA GLN A 163 -12.61 3.45 7.09
C GLN A 163 -11.17 2.97 6.92
N GLY A 164 -10.29 3.11 7.92
CA GLY A 164 -8.89 2.68 7.88
C GLY A 164 -7.96 3.63 7.11
N PHE A 165 -8.43 4.84 6.79
CA PHE A 165 -7.61 5.88 6.16
C PHE A 165 -7.02 6.84 7.19
N ILE A 166 -6.12 7.71 6.74
CA ILE A 166 -5.41 8.66 7.59
C ILE A 166 -5.93 10.07 7.26
N PRO A 167 -6.49 10.80 8.25
CA PRO A 167 -6.92 12.17 8.03
C PRO A 167 -5.77 13.06 7.57
N VAL A 168 -6.05 13.98 6.64
CA VAL A 168 -5.05 14.96 6.19
C VAL A 168 -4.54 15.82 7.34
N SER A 169 -5.38 16.12 8.33
CA SER A 169 -5.03 16.88 9.53
C SER A 169 -4.02 16.16 10.43
N ALA A 170 -4.01 14.81 10.45
CA ALA A 170 -3.08 14.03 11.25
C ALA A 170 -1.67 13.96 10.62
N MET A 171 -1.52 14.25 9.34
CA MET A 171 -0.24 14.21 8.65
C MET A 171 0.69 15.34 9.11
N LYS A 172 1.91 14.99 9.51
CA LYS A 172 3.00 15.92 9.90
C LYS A 172 3.89 16.27 8.71
N VAL A 173 3.73 15.57 7.61
CA VAL A 173 4.50 15.72 6.37
C VAL A 173 3.57 15.84 5.18
N VAL A 174 4.10 16.39 4.10
CA VAL A 174 3.47 16.44 2.76
C VAL A 174 4.42 15.81 1.75
N LYS A 175 3.86 15.15 0.75
CA LYS A 175 4.58 14.60 -0.39
C LYS A 175 4.16 15.36 -1.64
N ASP A 176 5.11 15.98 -2.33
CA ASP A 176 4.84 16.71 -3.57
C ASP A 176 4.69 15.76 -4.79
N ALA A 177 4.41 16.33 -5.95
CA ALA A 177 4.22 15.56 -7.19
C ALA A 177 5.49 14.83 -7.67
N SER A 178 6.67 15.19 -7.17
CA SER A 178 7.93 14.50 -7.45
C SER A 178 8.23 13.37 -6.44
N GLY A 179 7.33 13.15 -5.47
CA GLY A 179 7.54 12.20 -4.40
C GLY A 179 8.42 12.71 -3.23
N LYS A 180 8.86 13.97 -3.28
CA LYS A 180 9.68 14.56 -2.22
C LYS A 180 8.82 14.86 -0.99
N VAL A 181 9.27 14.38 0.16
CA VAL A 181 8.62 14.60 1.45
C VAL A 181 9.24 15.81 2.16
N SER A 182 8.39 16.65 2.73
CA SER A 182 8.77 17.80 3.55
C SER A 182 7.85 17.93 4.76
N ALA A 183 8.28 18.63 5.82
CA ALA A 183 7.43 18.93 6.95
C ALA A 183 6.23 19.79 6.51
N LYS A 184 5.08 19.55 7.14
CA LYS A 184 3.83 20.29 6.89
C LYS A 184 3.85 21.63 7.62
#